data_eb27cb4c78bdf40fe6173d4ef9192e89
#
_entry.id   eb27cb4c78bdf40fe6173d4ef9192e89
#
_cell.length_a   1.000
_cell.length_b   1.000
_cell.length_c   1.000
_cell.angle_alpha   90.00
_cell.angle_beta   90.00
_cell.angle_gamma   90.00
#
_symmetry.space_group_name_H-M   'P 1'
#
loop_
_entity.id
_entity.type
_entity.pdbx_description
1 polymer ?
#
loop_
_entity_poly.entity_id
_entity_poly.type
_entity_poly.pdbx_seq_one_letter_code
_entity_poly.pdbx_strand_id
1 'polypeptide(L)' 'MDNATYEKNLEKIYEKFGRGLLIPLLPVAEFVGLNYRTLLTDKKFPVKKVGRRYYVNSTALARYLS' A
#
# COMPACT_ATOMS: atom_id res chain seq x y z
N MET A 1 -4.49 -17.45 2.65
CA MET A 1 -4.92 -16.08 2.29
C MET A 1 -6.33 -16.14 1.72
N ASP A 2 -7.20 -15.26 2.19
CA ASP A 2 -8.55 -15.16 1.67
C ASP A 2 -8.57 -14.30 0.40
N ASN A 3 -8.84 -14.92 -0.75
CA ASN A 3 -8.86 -14.21 -2.02
C ASN A 3 -9.96 -13.14 -2.07
N ALA A 4 -11.09 -13.36 -1.41
CA ALA A 4 -12.16 -12.37 -1.37
C ALA A 4 -11.72 -11.12 -0.60
N THR A 5 -10.98 -11.29 0.51
CA THR A 5 -10.45 -10.16 1.28
C THR A 5 -9.40 -9.41 0.46
N TYR A 6 -8.53 -10.13 -0.24
CA TYR A 6 -7.54 -9.50 -1.12
C TYR A 6 -8.21 -8.67 -2.21
N GLU A 7 -9.21 -9.22 -2.88
CA GLU A 7 -9.91 -8.52 -3.95
C GLU A 7 -10.64 -7.28 -3.45
N LYS A 8 -11.30 -7.37 -2.29
CA LYS A 8 -11.97 -6.22 -1.68
C LYS A 8 -10.98 -5.11 -1.32
N ASN A 9 -9.84 -5.49 -0.75
CA ASN A 9 -8.81 -4.52 -0.42
C ASN A 9 -8.25 -3.84 -1.67
N LEU A 10 -8.03 -4.62 -2.73
CA LEU A 10 -7.52 -4.08 -3.97
C LEU A 10 -8.52 -3.10 -4.60
N GLU A 11 -9.81 -3.41 -4.57
CA GLU A 11 -10.85 -2.50 -5.06
C GLU A 11 -10.85 -1.19 -4.30
N LYS A 12 -10.76 -1.24 -2.97
CA LYS A 12 -10.71 -0.03 -2.13
C LYS A 12 -9.49 0.83 -2.46
N ILE A 13 -8.35 0.18 -2.71
CA ILE A 13 -7.14 0.87 -3.09
C ILE A 13 -7.33 1.56 -4.45
N TYR A 14 -7.91 0.86 -5.41
CA TYR A 14 -8.17 1.42 -6.73
C TYR A 14 -9.15 2.59 -6.68
N GLU A 15 -10.18 2.50 -5.84
CA GLU A 15 -11.13 3.60 -5.66
C GLU A 15 -10.47 4.83 -5.07
N LYS A 16 -9.53 4.64 -4.15
CA LYS A 16 -8.88 5.75 -3.46
C LYS A 16 -7.75 6.35 -4.28
N PHE A 17 -6.94 5.52 -4.94
CA PHE A 17 -5.69 5.95 -5.56
C PHE A 17 -5.67 5.78 -7.08
N GLY A 18 -6.69 5.18 -7.67
CA GLY A 18 -6.68 4.82 -9.09
C GLY A 18 -6.02 3.47 -9.31
N ARG A 19 -5.95 3.04 -10.57
CA ARG A 19 -5.47 1.71 -10.92
C ARG A 19 -3.96 1.64 -11.21
N GLY A 20 -3.21 2.67 -10.85
CA GLY A 20 -1.76 2.65 -10.99
C GLY A 20 -1.11 1.60 -10.09
N LEU A 21 0.02 1.06 -10.52
CA LEU A 21 0.74 0.06 -9.74
C LEU A 21 1.52 0.66 -8.58
N LEU A 22 2.01 1.88 -8.72
CA LEU A 22 2.79 2.54 -7.67
C LEU A 22 2.01 3.72 -7.10
N ILE A 23 1.95 3.77 -5.77
CA ILE A 23 1.22 4.80 -5.03
C ILE A 23 2.21 5.48 -4.09
N PRO A 24 2.22 6.84 -4.00
CA PRO A 24 3.09 7.51 -3.04
C PRO A 24 2.82 7.05 -1.61
N LEU A 25 3.87 6.92 -0.82
CA LEU A 25 3.78 6.36 0.53
C LEU A 25 2.94 7.23 1.49
N LEU A 26 3.03 8.54 1.42
CA LEU A 26 2.30 9.42 2.35
C LEU A 26 0.78 9.21 2.29
N PRO A 27 0.15 9.25 1.11
CA PRO A 27 -1.28 8.95 1.03
C PRO A 27 -1.63 7.54 1.52
N VAL A 28 -0.75 6.57 1.30
CA VAL A 28 -0.97 5.20 1.78
C VAL A 28 -0.93 5.15 3.30
N ALA A 29 -0.01 5.87 3.92
CA ALA A 29 0.07 5.93 5.38
C ALA A 29 -1.24 6.45 5.98
N GLU A 30 -1.81 7.50 5.39
CA GLU A 30 -3.10 8.03 5.82
C GLU A 30 -4.22 7.02 5.61
N PHE A 31 -4.20 6.34 4.47
CA PHE A 31 -5.23 5.36 4.12
C PHE A 31 -5.27 4.18 5.10
N VAL A 32 -4.11 3.66 5.48
CA VAL A 32 -4.03 2.53 6.41
C VAL A 32 -4.06 2.96 7.88
N GLY A 33 -3.94 4.25 8.15
CA GLY A 33 -4.00 4.77 9.51
C GLY A 33 -2.74 4.57 10.32
N LEU A 34 -1.60 4.42 9.67
CA LEU A 34 -0.32 4.20 10.33
C LEU A 34 0.65 5.36 10.08
N ASN A 35 1.60 5.51 10.99
CA ASN A 35 2.62 6.53 10.88
C ASN A 35 3.59 6.23 9.74
N TYR A 36 3.95 7.25 8.98
CA TYR A 36 4.89 7.13 7.87
C TYR A 36 6.20 6.43 8.26
N ARG A 37 6.78 6.85 9.40
CA ARG A 37 8.03 6.24 9.88
C ARG A 37 7.86 4.78 10.25
N THR A 38 6.72 4.43 10.81
CA THR A 38 6.41 3.04 11.16
C THR A 38 6.43 2.17 9.91
N LEU A 39 5.84 2.66 8.81
CA LEU A 39 5.83 1.92 7.55
C LEU A 39 7.22 1.76 6.98
N LEU A 40 8.07 2.77 7.08
CA LEU A 40 9.45 2.70 6.58
C LEU A 40 10.30 1.71 7.35
N THR A 41 10.00 1.49 8.64
CA THR A 41 10.78 0.57 9.47
C THR A 41 10.21 -0.84 9.49
N ASP A 42 8.99 -1.03 9.04
CA ASP A 42 8.36 -2.35 8.99
C ASP A 42 8.88 -3.12 7.77
N LYS A 43 9.66 -4.17 8.01
CA LYS A 43 10.24 -4.98 6.96
C LYS A 43 9.21 -5.72 6.12
N LYS A 44 8.03 -5.94 6.67
CA LYS A 44 6.95 -6.65 5.96
C LYS A 44 6.12 -5.73 5.08
N PHE A 45 6.17 -4.42 5.33
CA PHE A 45 5.38 -3.48 4.55
C PHE A 45 6.03 -3.28 3.19
N PRO A 46 5.26 -3.38 2.08
CA PRO A 46 5.84 -3.36 0.73
C PRO A 46 6.18 -1.95 0.24
N VAL A 47 7.23 -1.37 0.79
CA VAL A 47 7.72 -0.04 0.37
C VAL A 47 8.81 -0.21 -0.67
N LYS A 48 8.74 0.58 -1.72
CA LYS A 48 9.77 0.60 -2.76
C LYS A 48 10.29 2.03 -2.92
N LYS A 49 11.61 2.19 -2.89
CA LYS A 49 12.24 3.48 -3.10
C LYS A 49 12.55 3.66 -4.58
N VAL A 50 12.03 4.74 -5.17
CA VAL A 50 12.31 5.08 -6.56
C VAL A 50 12.87 6.51 -6.58
N GLY A 51 14.15 6.63 -6.93
CA GLY A 51 14.84 7.90 -6.83
C GLY A 51 14.93 8.35 -5.37
N ARG A 52 14.36 9.51 -5.05
CA ARG A 52 14.35 10.05 -3.69
C ARG A 52 13.00 9.89 -2.99
N ARG A 53 12.05 9.18 -3.61
CA ARG A 53 10.70 9.04 -3.08
C ARG A 53 10.37 7.59 -2.80
N TYR A 54 9.43 7.39 -1.88
CA TYR A 54 8.96 6.07 -1.52
C TYR A 54 7.58 5.83 -2.11
N TYR A 55 7.38 4.62 -2.63
CA TYR A 55 6.12 4.21 -3.24
C TYR A 55 5.71 2.85 -2.71
N VAL A 56 4.44 2.52 -2.87
CA VAL A 56 3.89 1.23 -2.47
C VAL A 56 3.20 0.61 -3.68
N ASN A 57 3.48 -0.67 -3.94
CA ASN A 57 2.80 -1.40 -5.01
C ASN A 57 1.38 -1.74 -4.55
N SER A 58 0.37 -1.41 -5.37
CA SER A 58 -1.03 -1.58 -4.99
C SER A 58 -1.39 -3.05 -4.71
N THR A 59 -0.91 -3.99 -5.52
CA THR A 59 -1.22 -5.41 -5.30
C THR A 59 -0.51 -5.94 -4.06
N ALA A 60 0.73 -5.52 -3.81
CA ALA A 60 1.45 -5.90 -2.60
C ALA A 60 0.78 -5.32 -1.35
N LEU A 61 0.27 -4.09 -1.43
CA LEU A 61 -0.46 -3.48 -0.33
C LEU A 61 -1.74 -4.25 -0.02
N ALA A 62 -2.48 -4.65 -1.05
CA ALA A 62 -3.69 -5.44 -0.86
C ALA A 62 -3.39 -6.77 -0.15
N ARG A 63 -2.27 -7.41 -0.49
CA ARG A 63 -1.84 -8.64 0.19
C ARG A 63 -1.46 -8.38 1.64
N TYR A 64 -0.76 -7.29 1.89
CA TYR A 64 -0.36 -6.93 3.24
C TYR A 64 -1.58 -6.73 4.14
N LEU A 65 -2.65 -6.15 3.62
CA LEU A 65 -3.87 -5.88 4.37
C LEU A 65 -4.81 -7.10 4.51
N SER A 66 -4.52 -8.17 3.81
CA SER A 66 -5.37 -9.37 3.82
C SER A 66 -5.07 -10.32 4.96
#